data_e4587aa822d8ceec3d6452858ff01174
#
_entry.id   e4587aa822d8ceec3d6452858ff01174
#
_cell.length_a   1.000
_cell.length_b   1.000
_cell.length_c   1.000
_cell.angle_alpha   90.00
_cell.angle_beta   90.00
_cell.angle_gamma   90.00
#
_symmetry.space_group_name_H-M   'P 1'
#
loop_
_entity.id
_entity.type
_entity.pdbx_description
1 polymer ?
#
loop_
_entity_poly.entity_id
_entity_poly.type
_entity_poly.pdbx_seq_one_letter_code
_entity_poly.pdbx_strand_id
1 'polypeptide(L)' 'MQALFGNLVSQLAQVNIALWHEEDNARSQDDHVVARAKRKIDSLNQQRNDLIEKLDELAISLSEKSKERKDKERRR' A
#
# COMPACT_ATOMS: atom_id res chain seq x y z
N MET A 1 12.76 11.13 4.23
CA MET A 1 11.77 10.95 3.17
C MET A 1 11.96 9.67 2.38
N GLN A 2 13.13 9.45 1.83
CA GLN A 2 13.40 8.22 1.08
C GLN A 2 13.23 6.96 1.93
N ALA A 3 13.69 6.99 3.19
CA ALA A 3 13.53 5.86 4.09
C ALA A 3 12.05 5.57 4.38
N LEU A 4 11.25 6.60 4.57
CA LEU A 4 9.81 6.44 4.79
C LEU A 4 9.13 5.84 3.55
N PHE A 5 9.45 6.35 2.38
CA PHE A 5 8.90 5.84 1.13
C PHE A 5 9.24 4.36 0.94
N GLY A 6 10.53 4.00 1.12
CA GLY A 6 10.97 2.62 1.02
C GLY A 6 10.29 1.70 2.04
N ASN A 7 10.10 2.17 3.26
CA ASN A 7 9.40 1.40 4.29
C ASN A 7 7.95 1.14 3.90
N LEU A 8 7.26 2.14 3.37
CA LEU A 8 5.87 1.98 2.93
C LEU A 8 5.76 0.97 1.77
N VAL A 9 6.67 1.06 0.81
CA VAL A 9 6.71 0.11 -0.32
C VAL A 9 6.97 -1.32 0.18
N SER A 10 7.91 -1.48 1.13
CA SER A 10 8.20 -2.79 1.71
C SER A 10 6.99 -3.37 2.45
N GLN A 11 6.29 -2.55 3.22
CA GLN A 11 5.09 -2.97 3.91
C GLN A 11 3.99 -3.37 2.93
N LEU A 12 3.83 -2.60 1.85
CA LEU A 12 2.86 -2.92 0.81
C LEU A 12 3.16 -4.26 0.14
N ALA A 13 4.44 -4.52 -0.15
CA ALA A 13 4.87 -5.79 -0.72
C ALA A 13 4.55 -6.97 0.23
N GLN A 14 4.81 -6.80 1.53
CA GLN A 14 4.49 -7.81 2.55
C GLN A 14 2.98 -8.08 2.63
N VAL A 15 2.17 -7.03 2.60
CA VAL A 15 0.71 -7.15 2.63
C VAL A 15 0.21 -7.90 1.38
N ASN A 16 0.76 -7.60 0.21
CA ASN A 16 0.39 -8.28 -1.03
C ASN A 16 0.73 -9.77 -0.98
N ILE A 17 1.89 -10.13 -0.44
CA ILE A 17 2.27 -11.54 -0.28
C ILE A 17 1.32 -12.24 0.70
N ALA A 18 1.00 -11.59 1.81
CA ALA A 18 0.07 -12.12 2.79
C ALA A 18 -1.33 -12.32 2.17
N LEU A 19 -1.76 -11.40 1.31
CA LEU A 19 -3.02 -11.53 0.58
C LEU A 19 -3.03 -12.76 -0.32
N TRP A 20 -1.95 -13.02 -1.05
CA TRP A 20 -1.84 -14.21 -1.90
C TRP A 20 -2.00 -15.48 -1.09
N HIS A 21 -1.32 -15.56 0.06
CA HIS A 21 -1.43 -16.72 0.95
C HIS A 21 -2.87 -16.93 1.44
N GLU A 22 -3.55 -15.85 1.82
CA GLU A 22 -4.91 -15.94 2.30
C GLU A 22 -5.91 -16.23 1.18
N GLU A 23 -5.66 -15.76 -0.03
CA GLU A 23 -6.46 -16.10 -1.20
C GLU A 23 -6.36 -17.61 -1.51
N ASP A 24 -5.16 -18.18 -1.37
CA ASP A 24 -4.98 -19.64 -1.50
C ASP A 24 -5.75 -20.38 -0.41
N ASN A 25 -5.70 -19.89 0.82
CA ASN A 25 -6.47 -20.49 1.93
C ASN A 25 -7.98 -20.40 1.69
N ALA A 26 -8.45 -19.33 1.05
CA ALA A 26 -9.86 -19.15 0.72
C ALA A 26 -10.37 -20.18 -0.29
N ARG A 27 -9.48 -20.86 -0.98
CA ARG A 27 -9.81 -21.97 -1.91
C ARG A 27 -9.87 -23.33 -1.23
N SER A 28 -9.60 -23.39 0.07
CA SER A 28 -9.64 -24.63 0.84
C SER A 28 -11.04 -25.24 0.84
N GLN A 29 -11.10 -26.56 1.01
CA GLN A 29 -12.37 -27.27 1.19
C GLN A 29 -12.86 -27.20 2.64
N ASP A 30 -12.04 -26.74 3.56
CA ASP A 30 -12.37 -26.59 4.97
C ASP A 30 -13.02 -25.23 5.22
N ASP A 31 -14.28 -25.23 5.61
CA ASP A 31 -15.06 -24.01 5.83
C ASP A 31 -14.45 -23.10 6.90
N HIS A 32 -13.83 -23.67 7.93
CA HIS A 32 -13.18 -22.87 8.98
C HIS A 32 -11.95 -22.13 8.44
N VAL A 33 -11.17 -22.78 7.57
CA VAL A 33 -10.03 -22.18 6.92
C VAL A 33 -10.49 -21.05 6.00
N VAL A 34 -11.53 -21.27 5.21
CA VAL A 34 -12.09 -20.27 4.29
C VAL A 34 -12.61 -19.06 5.06
N ALA A 35 -13.35 -19.27 6.13
CA ALA A 35 -13.91 -18.18 6.94
C ALA A 35 -12.81 -17.32 7.56
N ARG A 36 -11.75 -17.96 8.09
CA ARG A 36 -10.60 -17.26 8.63
C ARG A 36 -9.86 -16.46 7.55
N ALA A 37 -9.65 -17.08 6.40
CA ALA A 37 -8.98 -16.44 5.27
C ALA A 37 -9.73 -15.19 4.83
N LYS A 38 -11.05 -15.26 4.72
CA LYS A 38 -11.87 -14.11 4.33
C LYS A 38 -11.72 -12.94 5.30
N ARG A 39 -11.72 -13.22 6.61
CA ARG A 39 -11.52 -12.16 7.61
C ARG A 39 -10.13 -11.53 7.50
N LYS A 40 -9.11 -12.34 7.27
CA LYS A 40 -7.73 -11.83 7.09
C LYS A 40 -7.61 -11.04 5.81
N ILE A 41 -8.24 -11.48 4.74
CA ILE A 41 -8.25 -10.76 3.46
C ILE A 41 -8.86 -9.36 3.65
N ASP A 42 -9.98 -9.25 4.35
CA ASP A 42 -10.60 -7.95 4.61
C ASP A 42 -9.66 -7.02 5.39
N SER A 43 -9.02 -7.54 6.44
CA SER A 43 -8.06 -6.78 7.23
C SER A 43 -6.84 -6.36 6.41
N LEU A 44 -6.31 -7.26 5.61
CA LEU A 44 -5.14 -7.00 4.76
C LEU A 44 -5.47 -5.99 3.66
N ASN A 45 -6.66 -6.06 3.08
CA ASN A 45 -7.11 -5.08 2.10
C ASN A 45 -7.22 -3.69 2.71
N GLN A 46 -7.69 -3.59 3.97
CA GLN A 46 -7.73 -2.32 4.68
C GLN A 46 -6.31 -1.78 4.88
N GLN A 47 -5.38 -2.62 5.32
CA GLN A 47 -3.97 -2.23 5.48
C GLN A 47 -3.37 -1.78 4.15
N ARG A 48 -3.66 -2.52 3.08
CA ARG A 48 -3.17 -2.17 1.74
C ARG A 48 -3.69 -0.79 1.32
N ASN A 49 -4.97 -0.54 1.50
CA ASN A 49 -5.57 0.74 1.14
C ASN A 49 -4.97 1.88 1.94
N ASP A 50 -4.74 1.69 3.24
CA ASP A 50 -4.10 2.69 4.10
C ASP A 50 -2.67 2.99 3.64
N LEU A 51 -1.91 1.97 3.26
CA LEU A 51 -0.55 2.14 2.75
C LEU A 51 -0.52 2.87 1.42
N ILE A 52 -1.44 2.53 0.51
CA ILE A 52 -1.56 3.20 -0.78
C ILE A 52 -1.91 4.67 -0.58
N GLU A 53 -2.84 4.97 0.32
CA GLU A 53 -3.21 6.34 0.65
C GLU A 53 -2.01 7.14 1.15
N LYS A 54 -1.21 6.57 2.05
CA LYS A 54 0.01 7.22 2.54
C LYS A 54 1.03 7.45 1.44
N LEU A 55 1.20 6.48 0.54
CA LEU A 55 2.10 6.61 -0.60
C LEU A 55 1.62 7.72 -1.55
N ASP A 56 0.33 7.79 -1.80
CA ASP A 56 -0.25 8.83 -2.65
C ASP A 56 -0.04 10.21 -2.04
N GLU A 57 -0.28 10.37 -0.74
CA GLU A 57 -0.05 11.63 -0.04
C GLU A 57 1.41 12.07 -0.14
N LEU A 58 2.33 11.13 0.04
CA LEU A 58 3.75 11.41 -0.07
C LEU A 58 4.14 11.79 -1.50
N ALA A 59 3.62 11.09 -2.49
CA ALA A 59 3.88 11.38 -3.90
C ALA A 59 3.34 12.76 -4.30
N ILE A 60 2.15 13.13 -3.84
CA ILE A 60 1.56 14.45 -4.09
C ILE A 60 2.43 15.52 -3.46
N SER A 61 2.87 15.34 -2.23
CA SER A 61 3.73 16.28 -1.52
C SER A 61 5.03 16.53 -2.28
N LEU A 62 5.67 15.47 -2.77
CA LEU A 62 6.90 15.59 -3.56
C LEU A 62 6.66 16.27 -4.90
N SER A 63 5.54 15.98 -5.54
CA SER A 63 5.16 16.59 -6.80
C SER A 63 4.92 18.10 -6.65
N GLU A 64 4.24 18.52 -5.58
CA GLU A 64 4.00 19.93 -5.29
C GLU A 64 5.31 20.68 -5.09
N LYS A 65 6.26 20.12 -4.36
CA LYS A 65 7.58 20.71 -4.16
C LYS A 65 8.33 20.87 -5.48
N SER A 66 8.24 19.87 -6.34
CA SER A 66 8.88 19.94 -7.67
C SER A 66 8.25 21.03 -8.53
N LYS A 67 6.94 21.18 -8.49
CA LYS A 67 6.25 22.22 -9.23
C LYS A 67 6.66 23.62 -8.75
N GLU A 68 6.76 23.82 -7.46
CA GLU A 68 7.19 25.09 -6.88
C GLU A 68 8.59 25.47 -7.36
N ARG A 69 9.51 24.51 -7.41
CA ARG A 69 10.87 24.74 -7.93
C ARG A 69 10.87 25.14 -9.39
N LYS A 70 10.11 24.44 -10.21
CA LYS A 70 10.00 24.73 -11.63
C LYS A 70 9.42 26.11 -11.89
N ASP A 71 8.40 26.48 -11.15
CA ASP A 71 7.78 27.81 -11.27
C ASP A 71 8.77 28.91 -10.93
N LYS A 72 9.57 28.73 -9.89
CA LYS A 72 10.62 29.68 -9.52
C LYS A 72 11.68 29.81 -10.62
N GLU A 73 12.07 28.71 -11.22
CA GLU A 73 13.04 28.68 -12.30
C GLU A 73 12.52 29.39 -13.56
N ARG A 74 11.26 29.20 -13.88
CA ARG A 74 10.63 29.82 -15.05
C ARG A 74 10.51 31.32 -14.95
N ARG A 75 10.42 31.85 -13.74
CA ARG A 75 10.30 33.32 -13.54
C ARG A 75 11.59 34.08 -13.72
N ARG A 76 12.67 33.38 -13.89
CA ARG A 76 13.95 34.03 -14.20
C ARG A 76 13.99 34.40 -15.67
#